data_d258726e6ea38b9d3d88305baa3ef5dd
#
_entry.id   d258726e6ea38b9d3d88305baa3ef5dd
#
_cell.length_a   1.000
_cell.length_b   1.000
_cell.length_c   1.000
_cell.angle_alpha   90.00
_cell.angle_beta   90.00
_cell.angle_gamma   90.00
#
_symmetry.space_group_name_H-M   'P 1'
#
loop_
_entity.id
_entity.type
_entity.pdbx_description
1 polymer ?
#
loop_
_entity_poly.entity_id
_entity_poly.type
_entity_poly.pdbx_seq_one_letter_code
_entity_poly.pdbx_strand_id
1 'polypeptide(L)'
;MRPWRHIDGRFLYLPASQDVWNQLRARLQLAQRLSGTAIWVPHPGAIGIGVDVDLPIGGFVDVLLLPRDTTQWPLEGTQMEFYIWWIDEYPQIRLLPADPRHRREDFDEWISSQNGPAAAAFRTHHSA
;
A
#
# COMPACT_ATOMS: atom_id res chain seq x y z
N MET A 1 6.02 -17.70 -6.71
CA MET A 1 7.14 -16.78 -6.94
C MET A 1 6.77 -15.42 -6.38
N ARG A 2 7.67 -14.79 -5.61
CA ARG A 2 7.38 -13.51 -4.97
C ARG A 2 7.47 -12.36 -5.96
N PRO A 3 6.53 -11.41 -5.94
CA PRO A 3 6.51 -10.28 -6.87
C PRO A 3 7.61 -9.25 -6.59
N TRP A 4 8.06 -9.12 -5.35
CA TRP A 4 9.19 -8.27 -4.99
C TRP A 4 10.44 -9.12 -4.87
N ARG A 5 11.47 -8.79 -5.65
CA ARG A 5 12.74 -9.53 -5.65
C ARG A 5 13.91 -8.60 -5.42
N HIS A 6 14.83 -9.05 -4.60
CA HIS A 6 16.07 -8.34 -4.34
C HIS A 6 17.15 -8.90 -5.27
N ILE A 7 17.57 -8.11 -6.25
CA ILE A 7 18.54 -8.50 -7.26
C ILE A 7 19.57 -7.38 -7.40
N ASP A 8 20.85 -7.73 -7.24
CA ASP A 8 21.98 -6.80 -7.40
C ASP A 8 21.84 -5.54 -6.54
N GLY A 9 21.44 -5.73 -5.27
CA GLY A 9 21.36 -4.63 -4.29
C GLY A 9 20.13 -3.76 -4.38
N ARG A 10 19.15 -4.11 -5.21
CA ARG A 10 17.90 -3.33 -5.31
C ARG A 10 16.71 -4.24 -5.47
N PHE A 11 15.54 -3.70 -5.13
CA PHE A 11 14.28 -4.41 -5.31
C PHE A 11 13.71 -4.15 -6.70
N LEU A 12 13.26 -5.23 -7.33
CA LEU A 12 12.54 -5.19 -8.60
C LEU A 12 11.12 -5.70 -8.38
N TYR A 13 10.16 -5.06 -9.01
CA TYR A 13 8.77 -5.49 -8.97
C TYR A 13 8.46 -6.33 -10.21
N LEU A 14 8.23 -7.62 -9.99
CA LEU A 14 7.93 -8.59 -11.03
C LEU A 14 6.64 -9.33 -10.67
N PRO A 15 5.48 -8.71 -10.90
CA PRO A 15 4.20 -9.33 -10.53
C PRO A 15 3.89 -10.54 -11.40
N ALA A 16 2.95 -11.37 -10.92
CA ALA A 16 2.41 -12.45 -11.69
C ALA A 16 1.68 -11.93 -12.94
N SER A 17 1.23 -12.84 -13.80
CA SER A 17 0.57 -12.49 -15.06
C SER A 17 -0.71 -11.68 -14.84
N GLN A 18 -1.14 -10.98 -15.89
CA GLN A 18 -2.38 -10.23 -15.87
C GLN A 18 -3.58 -11.14 -15.55
N ASP A 19 -3.58 -12.38 -16.04
CA ASP A 19 -4.66 -13.32 -15.76
C ASP A 19 -4.74 -13.65 -14.27
N VAL A 20 -3.59 -13.89 -13.63
CA VAL A 20 -3.54 -14.11 -12.18
C VAL A 20 -4.05 -12.90 -11.43
N TRP A 21 -3.64 -11.70 -11.85
CA TRP A 21 -4.11 -10.46 -11.23
C TRP A 21 -5.62 -10.28 -11.38
N ASN A 22 -6.16 -10.53 -12.58
CA ASN A 22 -7.59 -10.38 -12.82
C ASN A 22 -8.42 -11.33 -11.94
N GLN A 23 -7.93 -12.55 -11.71
CA GLN A 23 -8.60 -13.49 -10.81
C GLN A 23 -8.49 -13.06 -9.35
N LEU A 24 -7.32 -12.61 -8.94
CA LEU A 24 -7.07 -12.18 -7.56
C LEU A 24 -7.87 -10.92 -7.21
N ARG A 25 -7.84 -9.89 -8.08
CA ARG A 25 -8.51 -8.63 -7.78
C ARG A 25 -10.02 -8.76 -7.68
N ALA A 26 -10.59 -9.78 -8.31
CA ALA A 26 -12.02 -10.07 -8.17
C ALA A 26 -12.42 -10.47 -6.75
N ARG A 27 -11.44 -10.89 -5.94
CA ARG A 27 -11.65 -11.30 -4.54
C ARG A 27 -11.26 -10.24 -3.53
N LEU A 28 -10.68 -9.12 -4.00
CA LEU A 28 -10.20 -8.06 -3.13
C LEU A 28 -11.20 -6.90 -3.12
N GLN A 29 -11.28 -6.22 -1.98
CA GLN A 29 -12.21 -5.10 -1.81
C GLN A 29 -11.47 -3.89 -1.25
N LEU A 30 -11.91 -2.70 -1.63
CA LEU A 30 -11.42 -1.47 -1.02
C LEU A 30 -11.71 -1.50 0.49
N ALA A 31 -10.78 -0.99 1.27
CA ALA A 31 -10.81 -0.98 2.75
C ALA A 31 -10.66 -2.36 3.39
N GLN A 32 -10.46 -3.42 2.62
CA GLN A 32 -10.13 -4.74 3.18
C GLN A 32 -8.79 -4.68 3.90
N ARG A 33 -8.71 -5.37 5.05
CA ARG A 33 -7.48 -5.40 5.85
C ARG A 33 -6.54 -6.49 5.36
N LEU A 34 -5.26 -6.15 5.22
CA LEU A 34 -4.20 -7.10 4.85
C LEU A 34 -2.99 -6.89 5.75
N SER A 35 -2.34 -7.99 6.12
CA SER A 35 -1.02 -7.94 6.76
C SER A 35 0.07 -7.92 5.70
N GLY A 36 1.15 -7.22 5.99
CA GLY A 36 2.27 -7.16 5.06
C GLY A 36 3.55 -6.74 5.74
N THR A 37 4.64 -6.84 4.99
CA THR A 37 5.97 -6.44 5.44
C THR A 37 6.49 -5.33 4.53
N ALA A 38 6.90 -4.21 5.14
CA ALA A 38 7.55 -3.13 4.40
C ALA A 38 8.92 -3.61 3.95
N ILE A 39 9.09 -3.88 2.66
CA ILE A 39 10.31 -4.51 2.15
C ILE A 39 11.22 -3.55 1.40
N TRP A 40 10.69 -2.45 0.96
CA TRP A 40 11.46 -1.44 0.26
C TRP A 40 11.05 -0.06 0.76
N VAL A 41 11.93 0.55 1.53
CA VAL A 41 11.72 1.89 2.06
C VAL A 41 12.85 2.76 1.52
N PRO A 42 12.61 3.43 0.39
CA PRO A 42 13.65 4.22 -0.26
C PRO A 42 13.95 5.51 0.52
N HIS A 43 15.05 6.16 0.14
CA HIS A 43 15.45 7.45 0.71
C HIS A 43 14.45 8.56 0.36
N PRO A 44 14.52 9.72 1.04
CA PRO A 44 13.64 10.85 0.78
C PRO A 44 13.58 11.23 -0.70
N GLY A 45 12.38 11.62 -1.16
CA GLY A 45 12.13 11.94 -2.55
C GLY A 45 11.58 10.80 -3.37
N ALA A 46 11.42 9.62 -2.78
CA ALA A 46 10.86 8.45 -3.47
C ALA A 46 9.34 8.52 -3.57
N ILE A 47 8.81 7.69 -4.47
CA ILE A 47 7.37 7.68 -4.77
C ILE A 47 6.52 6.90 -3.77
N GLY A 48 7.16 6.17 -2.85
CA GLY A 48 6.46 5.42 -1.80
C GLY A 48 7.27 4.23 -1.31
N ILE A 49 6.59 3.26 -0.70
CA ILE A 49 7.22 2.05 -0.17
C ILE A 49 6.58 0.79 -0.77
N GLY A 50 7.42 -0.24 -0.99
CA GLY A 50 6.95 -1.55 -1.43
C GLY A 50 6.60 -2.43 -0.25
N VAL A 51 5.56 -3.25 -0.40
CA VAL A 51 5.05 -4.13 0.67
C VAL A 51 4.88 -5.54 0.14
N ASP A 52 5.40 -6.51 0.89
CA ASP A 52 5.14 -7.93 0.64
C ASP A 52 3.89 -8.35 1.41
N VAL A 53 2.82 -8.64 0.69
CA VAL A 53 1.55 -9.07 1.28
C VAL A 53 1.34 -10.59 1.15
N ASP A 54 2.40 -11.32 0.82
CA ASP A 54 2.38 -12.78 0.68
C ASP A 54 1.39 -13.26 -0.40
N LEU A 55 1.28 -12.49 -1.46
CA LEU A 55 0.45 -12.78 -2.63
C LEU A 55 1.32 -12.70 -3.89
N PRO A 56 0.88 -13.26 -5.01
CA PRO A 56 1.63 -13.16 -6.28
C PRO A 56 1.65 -11.75 -6.87
N ILE A 57 0.91 -10.82 -6.27
CA ILE A 57 0.89 -9.39 -6.61
C ILE A 57 1.37 -8.62 -5.38
N GLY A 58 2.22 -7.64 -5.59
CA GLY A 58 2.80 -6.86 -4.50
C GLY A 58 1.93 -5.70 -4.05
N GLY A 59 2.19 -5.24 -2.82
CA GLY A 59 1.58 -4.05 -2.27
C GLY A 59 2.48 -2.82 -2.43
N PHE A 60 1.87 -1.66 -2.39
CA PHE A 60 2.57 -0.39 -2.52
C PHE A 60 1.82 0.71 -1.77
N VAL A 61 2.56 1.50 -0.97
CA VAL A 61 2.00 2.68 -0.31
C VAL A 61 2.54 3.92 -1.02
N ASP A 62 1.64 4.71 -1.58
CA ASP A 62 1.99 5.94 -2.27
C ASP A 62 2.54 6.97 -1.28
N VAL A 63 3.54 7.73 -1.69
CA VAL A 63 4.14 8.78 -0.87
C VAL A 63 3.12 9.79 -0.36
N LEU A 64 2.04 10.01 -1.11
CA LEU A 64 0.97 10.94 -0.72
C LEU A 64 0.22 10.49 0.54
N LEU A 65 0.30 9.19 0.88
CA LEU A 65 -0.34 8.66 2.08
C LEU A 65 0.60 8.57 3.27
N LEU A 66 1.90 8.77 3.05
CA LEU A 66 2.93 8.61 4.07
C LEU A 66 3.22 9.93 4.79
N PRO A 67 3.81 9.87 6.00
CA PRO A 67 4.25 11.08 6.69
C PRO A 67 5.21 11.91 5.82
N ARG A 68 5.11 13.22 5.91
CA ARG A 68 6.06 14.11 5.24
C ARG A 68 7.46 13.98 5.82
N ASP A 69 7.54 13.74 7.12
CA ASP A 69 8.79 13.43 7.79
C ASP A 69 9.15 11.99 7.55
N THR A 70 10.16 11.76 6.72
CA THR A 70 10.58 10.40 6.34
C THR A 70 11.14 9.59 7.50
N THR A 71 11.52 10.24 8.60
CA THR A 71 11.95 9.52 9.83
C THR A 71 10.77 8.79 10.49
N GLN A 72 9.53 9.17 10.15
CA GLN A 72 8.32 8.53 10.65
C GLN A 72 7.83 7.39 9.76
N TRP A 73 8.48 7.16 8.62
CA TRP A 73 8.15 6.02 7.76
C TRP A 73 8.51 4.71 8.46
N PRO A 74 7.78 3.61 8.19
CA PRO A 74 8.17 2.32 8.77
C PRO A 74 9.54 1.89 8.25
N LEU A 75 10.29 1.18 9.08
CA LEU A 75 11.59 0.62 8.68
C LEU A 75 11.38 -0.60 7.78
N GLU A 76 12.35 -0.86 6.92
CA GLU A 76 12.37 -2.10 6.13
C GLU A 76 12.29 -3.31 7.07
N GLY A 77 11.51 -4.30 6.68
CA GLY A 77 11.30 -5.49 7.48
C GLY A 77 10.19 -5.38 8.51
N THR A 78 9.58 -4.21 8.66
CA THR A 78 8.47 -4.03 9.62
C THR A 78 7.24 -4.77 9.14
N GLN A 79 6.73 -5.66 9.98
CA GLN A 79 5.43 -6.29 9.75
C GLN A 79 4.34 -5.39 10.31
N MET A 80 3.33 -5.11 9.49
CA MET A 80 2.27 -4.19 9.87
C MET A 80 0.99 -4.50 9.11
N GLU A 81 -0.08 -3.85 9.53
CA GLU A 81 -1.39 -4.00 8.91
C GLU A 81 -1.68 -2.84 7.97
N PHE A 82 -2.44 -3.13 6.92
CA PHE A 82 -2.84 -2.17 5.91
C PHE A 82 -4.31 -2.34 5.59
N TYR A 83 -4.90 -1.28 5.00
CA TYR A 83 -6.17 -1.36 4.29
C TYR A 83 -5.91 -1.25 2.81
N ILE A 84 -6.69 -1.98 1.98
CA ILE A 84 -6.62 -1.81 0.53
C ILE A 84 -7.18 -0.44 0.20
N TRP A 85 -6.32 0.40 -0.40
CA TRP A 85 -6.67 1.78 -0.75
C TRP A 85 -7.23 1.87 -2.17
N TRP A 86 -6.61 1.15 -3.11
CA TRP A 86 -7.01 1.18 -4.51
C TRP A 86 -6.53 -0.06 -5.25
N ILE A 87 -7.35 -0.55 -6.18
CA ILE A 87 -7.03 -1.62 -7.12
C ILE A 87 -7.66 -1.28 -8.48
N ASP A 88 -6.92 -1.56 -9.56
CA ASP A 88 -7.38 -1.36 -10.94
C ASP A 88 -6.76 -2.43 -11.84
N GLU A 89 -6.69 -2.20 -13.15
CA GLU A 89 -6.11 -3.17 -14.08
C GLU A 89 -4.62 -3.39 -13.88
N TYR A 90 -3.90 -2.41 -13.34
CA TYR A 90 -2.47 -2.55 -13.10
C TYR A 90 -2.22 -3.53 -11.95
N PRO A 91 -1.31 -4.52 -12.14
CA PRO A 91 -1.11 -5.57 -11.13
C PRO A 91 -0.33 -5.06 -9.92
N GLN A 92 -1.00 -4.32 -9.08
CA GLN A 92 -0.45 -3.74 -7.86
C GLN A 92 -1.59 -3.44 -6.88
N ILE A 93 -1.39 -3.81 -5.61
CA ILE A 93 -2.37 -3.51 -4.57
C ILE A 93 -1.92 -2.23 -3.87
N ARG A 94 -2.65 -1.15 -4.05
CA ARG A 94 -2.35 0.10 -3.35
C ARG A 94 -2.89 0.03 -1.94
N LEU A 95 -2.05 0.40 -0.97
CA LEU A 95 -2.31 0.18 0.45
C LEU A 95 -2.23 1.48 1.23
N LEU A 96 -2.99 1.52 2.33
CA LEU A 96 -2.92 2.57 3.33
C LEU A 96 -2.50 1.92 4.65
N PRO A 97 -1.48 2.43 5.36
CA PRO A 97 -1.15 1.90 6.68
C PRO A 97 -2.34 1.98 7.63
N ALA A 98 -2.61 0.88 8.35
CA ALA A 98 -3.71 0.85 9.32
C ALA A 98 -3.39 1.68 10.56
N ASP A 99 -2.11 1.74 10.96
CA ASP A 99 -1.69 2.56 12.08
C ASP A 99 -1.57 4.02 11.64
N PRO A 100 -2.34 4.94 12.27
CA PRO A 100 -2.28 6.36 11.91
C PRO A 100 -0.89 6.98 12.02
N ARG A 101 0.00 6.44 12.85
CA ARG A 101 1.37 6.95 12.99
C ARG A 101 2.18 6.80 11.70
N HIS A 102 1.78 5.87 10.83
CA HIS A 102 2.45 5.66 9.55
C HIS A 102 1.75 6.34 8.38
N ARG A 103 0.79 7.22 8.66
CA ARG A 103 0.09 8.03 7.66
C ARG A 103 0.55 9.48 7.73
N ARG A 104 0.26 10.23 6.67
CA ARG A 104 0.51 11.68 6.67
C ARG A 104 -0.15 12.34 7.89
N GLU A 105 0.49 13.37 8.40
CA GLU A 105 0.11 14.02 9.67
C GLU A 105 -1.30 14.62 9.63
N ASP A 106 -1.70 15.12 8.45
CA ASP A 106 -3.01 15.75 8.23
C ASP A 106 -4.02 14.81 7.61
N PHE A 107 -3.86 13.47 7.79
CA PHE A 107 -4.66 12.49 7.09
C PHE A 107 -6.17 12.69 7.30
N ASP A 108 -6.59 12.93 8.55
CA ASP A 108 -8.01 13.08 8.86
C ASP A 108 -8.64 14.28 8.16
N GLU A 109 -7.92 15.40 8.11
CA GLU A 109 -8.38 16.59 7.37
C GLU A 109 -8.34 16.35 5.86
N TRP A 110 -7.24 15.77 5.39
CA TRP A 110 -7.05 15.52 3.98
C TRP A 110 -8.11 14.56 3.42
N ILE A 111 -8.41 13.46 4.14
CA ILE A 111 -9.36 12.45 3.67
C ILE A 111 -10.78 13.03 3.56
N SER A 112 -11.13 13.98 4.42
CA SER A 112 -12.47 14.58 4.39
C SER A 112 -12.70 15.41 3.13
N SER A 113 -11.63 15.88 2.49
CA SER A 113 -11.70 16.67 1.25
C SER A 113 -11.58 15.82 -0.02
N GLN A 114 -11.32 14.52 0.11
CA GLN A 114 -11.15 13.64 -1.06
C GLN A 114 -12.48 13.08 -1.50
N ASN A 115 -12.69 13.02 -2.83
CA ASN A 115 -13.96 12.60 -3.43
C ASN A 115 -13.87 11.28 -4.20
N GLY A 116 -12.69 10.64 -4.24
CA GLY A 116 -12.51 9.40 -4.99
C GLY A 116 -13.13 8.19 -4.30
N PRO A 117 -13.26 7.06 -5.01
CA PRO A 117 -13.85 5.84 -4.44
C PRO A 117 -13.03 5.25 -3.30
N ALA A 118 -11.69 5.40 -3.31
CA ALA A 118 -10.83 4.96 -2.22
C ALA A 118 -11.18 5.70 -0.92
N ALA A 119 -11.29 7.03 -0.98
CA ALA A 119 -11.63 7.84 0.18
C ALA A 119 -13.06 7.54 0.66
N ALA A 120 -14.00 7.35 -0.27
CA ALA A 120 -15.38 7.01 0.06
C ALA A 120 -15.46 5.66 0.78
N ALA A 121 -14.75 4.65 0.30
CA ALA A 121 -14.71 3.33 0.93
C ALA A 121 -14.10 3.42 2.34
N PHE A 122 -13.02 4.16 2.49
CA PHE A 122 -12.39 4.36 3.79
C PHE A 122 -13.36 5.01 4.77
N ARG A 123 -14.03 6.09 4.39
CA ARG A 123 -14.97 6.78 5.27
C ARG A 123 -16.14 5.89 5.68
N THR A 124 -16.65 5.09 4.76
CA THR A 124 -17.75 4.15 5.04
C THR A 124 -17.35 3.13 6.09
N HIS A 125 -16.14 2.59 6.02
CA HIS A 125 -15.67 1.56 6.93
C HIS A 125 -15.15 2.11 8.27
N HIS A 126 -14.83 3.41 8.35
CA HIS A 126 -14.19 4.00 9.54
C HIS A 126 -14.97 5.18 10.12
N SER A 127 -16.16 5.49 9.61
CA SER A 127 -17.04 6.46 10.23
C SER A 127 -17.64 5.84 11.49
N ALA A 128 -17.57 6.57 12.57
CA ALA A 128 -18.16 6.15 13.83
C ALA A 128 -19.69 6.18 13.73
#